data_548fe162c2d4553e739fde3504861e60
#
_entry.id   548fe162c2d4553e739fde3504861e60
#
_cell.length_a   1.000
_cell.length_b   1.000
_cell.length_c   1.000
_cell.angle_alpha   90.00
_cell.angle_beta   90.00
_cell.angle_gamma   90.00
#
_symmetry.space_group_name_H-M   'P 1'
#
loop_
_entity.id
_entity.type
_entity.pdbx_description
1 polymer ?
#
loop_
_entity_poly.entity_id
_entity_poly.type
_entity_poly.pdbx_seq_one_letter_code
_entity_poly.pdbx_strand_id
1 'polypeptide(L)'
;MENNLSLVKENFKELPNNIEAEQSVIGSILLNNEIFDEVSLIISNKNFYDPIHKKIYEALEKLIYGGLLANPITLKNYFEKEKDDLNIPEYLVKITKFSTSSRQAIEYSLSLIHI
;
A
#
# COMPACT_ATOMS: atom_id res chain seq x y z
N MET A 1 -29.16 -16.91 6.80
CA MET A 1 -28.54 -15.67 7.23
C MET A 1 -27.18 -15.85 7.82
N GLU A 2 -27.01 -16.83 8.70
CA GLU A 2 -25.69 -17.15 9.21
C GLU A 2 -24.73 -17.53 8.12
N ASN A 3 -25.21 -18.24 7.10
CA ASN A 3 -24.40 -18.65 5.97
C ASN A 3 -23.87 -17.45 5.17
N ASN A 4 -24.68 -16.40 5.05
CA ASN A 4 -24.25 -15.21 4.33
C ASN A 4 -23.14 -14.46 5.07
N LEU A 5 -23.22 -14.40 6.38
CA LEU A 5 -22.19 -13.82 7.21
C LEU A 5 -20.89 -14.61 7.15
N SER A 6 -21.01 -15.94 7.17
CA SER A 6 -19.85 -16.81 7.04
C SER A 6 -19.19 -16.66 5.68
N LEU A 7 -19.99 -16.58 4.62
CA LEU A 7 -19.47 -16.38 3.26
C LEU A 7 -18.78 -15.05 3.14
N VAL A 8 -19.35 -14.00 3.69
CA VAL A 8 -18.71 -12.68 3.66
C VAL A 8 -17.39 -12.71 4.40
N LYS A 9 -17.34 -13.35 5.56
CA LYS A 9 -16.11 -13.50 6.33
C LYS A 9 -15.06 -14.33 5.60
N GLU A 10 -15.50 -15.43 4.98
CA GLU A 10 -14.60 -16.28 4.23
C GLU A 10 -14.07 -15.57 2.99
N ASN A 11 -14.94 -14.87 2.27
CA ASN A 11 -14.53 -14.07 1.13
C ASN A 11 -13.58 -12.98 1.56
N PHE A 12 -13.80 -12.39 2.74
CA PHE A 12 -12.91 -11.37 3.28
C PHE A 12 -11.56 -11.94 3.65
N LYS A 13 -11.53 -13.18 4.12
CA LYS A 13 -10.28 -13.88 4.43
C LYS A 13 -9.55 -14.32 3.18
N GLU A 14 -10.32 -14.71 2.16
CA GLU A 14 -9.75 -15.15 0.88
C GLU A 14 -9.41 -13.97 -0.02
N LEU A 15 -10.06 -12.84 0.24
CA LEU A 15 -9.70 -11.57 -0.35
C LEU A 15 -8.58 -10.86 0.43
N PRO A 16 -7.76 -11.55 1.29
CA PRO A 16 -6.50 -10.93 1.69
C PRO A 16 -5.68 -10.64 0.46
N ASN A 17 -6.05 -11.31 -0.61
CA ASN A 17 -5.50 -11.05 -1.92
C ASN A 17 -6.17 -9.87 -2.58
N ASN A 18 -6.56 -8.88 -1.82
CA ASN A 18 -7.01 -7.64 -2.40
C ASN A 18 -5.80 -6.83 -2.83
N ILE A 19 -5.02 -7.45 -3.71
CA ILE A 19 -3.77 -6.89 -4.20
C ILE A 19 -4.01 -5.57 -4.92
N GLU A 20 -5.11 -5.49 -5.66
CA GLU A 20 -5.45 -4.25 -6.35
C GLU A 20 -5.68 -3.10 -5.39
N ALA A 21 -6.32 -3.34 -4.26
CA ALA A 21 -6.50 -2.31 -3.24
C ALA A 21 -5.17 -1.89 -2.65
N GLU A 22 -4.27 -2.85 -2.39
CA GLU A 22 -2.94 -2.55 -1.89
C GLU A 22 -2.16 -1.70 -2.90
N GLN A 23 -2.22 -2.07 -4.16
CA GLN A 23 -1.56 -1.32 -5.23
C GLN A 23 -2.15 0.08 -5.37
N SER A 24 -3.46 0.21 -5.26
CA SER A 24 -4.12 1.51 -5.37
C SER A 24 -3.72 2.44 -4.22
N VAL A 25 -3.64 1.92 -3.01
CA VAL A 25 -3.21 2.72 -1.86
C VAL A 25 -1.78 3.20 -2.05
N ILE A 26 -0.88 2.30 -2.38
CA ILE A 26 0.53 2.65 -2.58
C ILE A 26 0.69 3.60 -3.76
N GLY A 27 0.07 3.29 -4.88
CA GLY A 27 0.13 4.15 -6.07
C GLY A 27 -0.37 5.56 -5.80
N SER A 28 -1.44 5.68 -5.02
CA SER A 28 -2.00 6.98 -4.67
C SER A 28 -1.07 7.78 -3.77
N ILE A 29 -0.41 7.13 -2.82
CA ILE A 29 0.59 7.79 -1.97
C ILE A 29 1.77 8.26 -2.81
N LEU A 30 2.21 7.46 -3.77
CA LEU A 30 3.33 7.83 -4.63
C LEU A 30 3.04 9.06 -5.46
N LEU A 31 1.81 9.24 -5.89
CA LEU A 31 1.42 10.42 -6.66
C LEU A 31 1.06 11.62 -5.79
N ASN A 32 0.64 11.37 -4.55
CA ASN A 32 0.29 12.44 -3.63
C ASN A 32 0.65 12.01 -2.20
N ASN A 33 1.84 12.39 -1.77
CA ASN A 33 2.34 12.00 -0.45
C ASN A 33 1.47 12.52 0.70
N GLU A 34 0.71 13.58 0.46
CA GLU A 34 -0.13 14.17 1.51
C GLU A 34 -1.17 13.20 2.05
N ILE A 35 -1.65 12.28 1.22
CA ILE A 35 -2.65 11.32 1.70
C ILE A 35 -2.08 10.32 2.69
N PHE A 36 -0.75 10.22 2.77
CA PHE A 36 -0.12 9.29 3.72
C PHE A 36 -0.51 9.60 5.16
N ASP A 37 -0.70 10.87 5.49
CA ASP A 37 -1.08 11.26 6.85
C ASP A 37 -2.39 10.58 7.27
N GLU A 38 -3.37 10.56 6.38
CA GLU A 38 -4.66 9.92 6.67
C GLU A 38 -4.55 8.40 6.60
N VAL A 39 -3.86 7.88 5.60
CA VAL A 39 -3.70 6.43 5.42
C VAL A 39 -2.99 5.82 6.62
N SER A 40 -1.96 6.48 7.13
CA SER A 40 -1.17 5.95 8.25
C SER A 40 -1.96 5.91 9.56
N LEU A 41 -3.05 6.65 9.66
CA LEU A 41 -3.94 6.56 10.80
C LEU A 41 -4.81 5.31 10.75
N ILE A 42 -4.97 4.75 9.56
CA ILE A 42 -5.86 3.61 9.32
C ILE A 42 -5.08 2.29 9.31
N ILE A 43 -3.96 2.26 8.57
CA ILE A 43 -3.19 1.03 8.37
C ILE A 43 -1.71 1.24 8.65
N SER A 44 -1.03 0.11 8.87
CA SER A 44 0.43 0.04 8.96
C SER A 44 0.91 -0.97 7.92
N ASN A 45 2.23 -1.17 7.85
CA ASN A 45 2.79 -2.17 6.93
C ASN A 45 2.24 -3.56 7.17
N LYS A 46 1.80 -3.85 8.39
CA LYS A 46 1.27 -5.17 8.75
C LYS A 46 -0.05 -5.49 8.06
N ASN A 47 -0.75 -4.49 7.57
CA ASN A 47 -2.05 -4.67 6.93
C ASN A 47 -1.93 -5.09 5.47
N PHE A 48 -0.71 -5.04 4.90
CA PHE A 48 -0.50 -5.51 3.54
C PHE A 48 -0.23 -7.01 3.54
N TYR A 49 -0.85 -7.69 2.61
CA TYR A 49 -0.67 -9.13 2.44
C TYR A 49 0.63 -9.43 1.69
N ASP A 50 0.89 -8.69 0.63
CA ASP A 50 2.06 -8.90 -0.21
C ASP A 50 3.32 -8.41 0.50
N PRO A 51 4.33 -9.28 0.68
CA PRO A 51 5.58 -8.87 1.34
C PRO A 51 6.28 -7.69 0.66
N ILE A 52 6.16 -7.58 -0.67
CA ILE A 52 6.75 -6.47 -1.40
C ILE A 52 6.05 -5.17 -1.02
N HIS A 53 4.72 -5.21 -0.91
CA HIS A 53 3.96 -4.05 -0.50
C HIS A 53 4.28 -3.62 0.93
N LYS A 54 4.52 -4.58 1.83
CA LYS A 54 4.96 -4.27 3.19
C LYS A 54 6.26 -3.48 3.18
N LYS A 55 7.22 -3.94 2.38
CA LYS A 55 8.51 -3.26 2.27
C LYS A 55 8.38 -1.87 1.67
N ILE A 56 7.56 -1.75 0.63
CA ILE A 56 7.33 -0.45 -0.01
C ILE A 56 6.68 0.51 0.99
N TYR A 57 5.69 0.06 1.72
CA TYR A 57 5.01 0.90 2.69
C TYR A 57 5.94 1.36 3.81
N GLU A 58 6.79 0.48 4.30
CA GLU A 58 7.81 0.85 5.28
C GLU A 58 8.76 1.91 4.75
N ALA A 59 9.16 1.77 3.50
CA ALA A 59 10.04 2.74 2.85
C ALA A 59 9.34 4.09 2.68
N LEU A 60 8.08 4.07 2.26
CA LEU A 60 7.26 5.27 2.18
C LEU A 60 7.21 6.00 3.52
N GLU A 61 6.96 5.26 4.56
CA GLU A 61 6.89 5.80 5.92
C GLU A 61 8.19 6.47 6.33
N LYS A 62 9.30 5.80 6.12
CA LYS A 62 10.61 6.34 6.49
C LYS A 62 10.96 7.58 5.70
N LEU A 63 10.67 7.59 4.41
CA LEU A 63 10.95 8.75 3.57
C LEU A 63 10.08 9.93 3.96
N ILE A 64 8.79 9.72 4.09
CA ILE A 64 7.84 10.80 4.36
C ILE A 64 8.06 11.38 5.75
N TYR A 65 8.24 10.54 6.76
CA TYR A 65 8.52 11.01 8.11
C TYR A 65 9.89 11.67 8.21
N GLY A 66 10.80 11.33 7.33
CA GLY A 66 12.09 12.01 7.23
C GLY A 66 12.03 13.34 6.49
N GLY A 67 10.86 13.75 6.05
CA GLY A 67 10.69 15.00 5.33
C GLY A 67 11.08 14.94 3.87
N LEU A 68 11.21 13.73 3.33
CA LEU A 68 11.60 13.52 1.94
C LEU A 68 10.40 13.17 1.10
N LEU A 69 10.48 13.51 -0.18
CA LEU A 69 9.45 13.13 -1.14
C LEU A 69 9.58 11.64 -1.45
N ALA A 70 8.47 10.92 -1.37
CA ALA A 70 8.42 9.51 -1.73
C ALA A 70 7.83 9.37 -3.14
N ASN A 71 8.66 8.92 -4.07
CA ASN A 71 8.26 8.64 -5.45
C ASN A 71 9.09 7.46 -5.96
N PRO A 72 8.86 6.98 -7.19
CA PRO A 72 9.61 5.82 -7.68
C PRO A 72 11.13 6.02 -7.67
N ILE A 73 11.60 7.24 -7.88
CA ILE A 73 13.04 7.53 -7.91
C ILE A 73 13.64 7.46 -6.52
N THR A 74 13.01 8.12 -5.54
CA THR A 74 13.53 8.12 -4.16
C THR A 74 13.43 6.74 -3.55
N LEU A 75 12.40 5.98 -3.89
CA LEU A 75 12.28 4.60 -3.42
C LEU A 75 13.31 3.70 -4.06
N LYS A 76 13.61 3.90 -5.35
CA LYS A 76 14.69 3.16 -6.00
C LYS A 76 15.99 3.38 -5.24
N ASN A 77 16.32 4.63 -4.94
CA ASN A 77 17.54 4.96 -4.21
C ASN A 77 17.54 4.35 -2.82
N TYR A 78 16.40 4.37 -2.16
CA TYR A 78 16.26 3.77 -0.83
C TYR A 78 16.56 2.28 -0.86
N PHE A 79 15.98 1.55 -1.82
CA PHE A 79 16.17 0.10 -1.89
C PHE A 79 17.58 -0.28 -2.36
N GLU A 80 18.21 0.53 -3.18
CA GLU A 80 19.61 0.32 -3.55
C GLU A 80 20.52 0.44 -2.33
N LYS A 81 20.25 1.42 -1.46
CA LYS A 81 21.01 1.58 -0.22
C LYS A 81 20.84 0.37 0.70
N GLU A 82 19.64 -0.16 0.75
CA GLU A 82 19.34 -1.33 1.59
C GLU A 82 19.81 -2.63 0.95
N LYS A 83 20.41 -2.55 -0.24
CA LYS A 83 20.90 -3.72 -0.99
C LYS A 83 19.81 -4.76 -1.23
N ASP A 84 18.63 -4.29 -1.55
CA ASP A 84 17.50 -5.14 -1.85
C ASP A 84 17.51 -5.46 -3.33
N ASP A 85 17.53 -6.74 -3.68
CA ASP A 85 17.63 -7.21 -5.05
C ASP A 85 16.30 -7.20 -5.82
N LEU A 86 15.24 -6.73 -5.19
CA LEU A 86 13.93 -6.70 -5.82
C LEU A 86 13.92 -5.67 -6.95
N ASN A 87 13.32 -6.06 -8.08
CA ASN A 87 13.17 -5.16 -9.22
C ASN A 87 12.02 -4.17 -8.95
N ILE A 88 12.19 -3.41 -7.89
CA ILE A 88 11.18 -2.49 -7.39
C ILE A 88 10.93 -1.30 -8.32
N PRO A 89 11.96 -0.69 -8.96
CA PRO A 89 11.71 0.49 -9.79
C PRO A 89 10.66 0.29 -10.87
N GLU A 90 10.74 -0.81 -11.61
CA GLU A 90 9.75 -1.09 -12.65
C GLU A 90 8.37 -1.30 -12.04
N TYR A 91 8.32 -2.01 -10.93
CA TYR A 91 7.07 -2.28 -10.24
C TYR A 91 6.42 -0.99 -9.73
N LEU A 92 7.23 -0.07 -9.19
CA LEU A 92 6.71 1.20 -8.69
C LEU A 92 6.12 2.07 -9.79
N VAL A 93 6.77 2.10 -10.96
CA VAL A 93 6.21 2.82 -12.11
C VAL A 93 4.87 2.20 -12.51
N LYS A 94 4.82 0.88 -12.54
CA LYS A 94 3.60 0.16 -12.89
C LYS A 94 2.49 0.43 -11.87
N ILE A 95 2.82 0.44 -10.59
CA ILE A 95 1.84 0.57 -9.51
C ILE A 95 1.20 1.95 -9.48
N THR A 96 1.89 2.99 -9.97
CA THR A 96 1.31 4.33 -10.05
C THR A 96 0.09 4.38 -10.96
N LYS A 97 -0.01 3.43 -11.89
CA LYS A 97 -1.17 3.35 -12.78
C LYS A 97 -2.44 2.93 -12.05
N PHE A 98 -2.30 2.37 -10.86
CA PHE A 98 -3.44 1.98 -10.02
C PHE A 98 -3.87 3.09 -9.07
N SER A 99 -3.23 4.26 -9.15
CA SER A 99 -3.60 5.39 -8.30
C SER A 99 -5.06 5.77 -8.52
N THR A 100 -5.67 6.28 -7.46
CA THR A 100 -7.07 6.65 -7.46
C THR A 100 -7.25 7.93 -6.67
N SER A 101 -8.48 8.41 -6.55
CA SER A 101 -8.75 9.62 -5.77
C SER A 101 -8.36 9.40 -4.31
N SER A 102 -8.06 10.49 -3.60
CA SER A 102 -7.72 10.42 -2.18
C SER A 102 -8.82 9.74 -1.38
N ARG A 103 -10.06 10.06 -1.68
CA ARG A 103 -11.21 9.47 -1.01
C ARG A 103 -11.26 7.96 -1.20
N GLN A 104 -11.05 7.49 -2.42
CA GLN A 104 -11.09 6.07 -2.72
C GLN A 104 -9.88 5.35 -2.13
N ALA A 105 -8.73 6.01 -2.09
CA ALA A 105 -7.54 5.44 -1.44
C ALA A 105 -7.81 5.20 0.05
N ILE A 106 -8.51 6.13 0.70
CA ILE A 106 -8.89 5.96 2.11
C ILE A 106 -9.85 4.78 2.27
N GLU A 107 -10.82 4.66 1.37
CA GLU A 107 -11.75 3.51 1.40
C GLU A 107 -11.02 2.19 1.21
N TYR A 108 -10.06 2.13 0.29
CA TYR A 108 -9.25 0.93 0.11
C TYR A 108 -8.40 0.64 1.34
N SER A 109 -7.88 1.68 1.99
CA SER A 109 -7.13 1.50 3.24
C SER A 109 -8.00 0.84 4.31
N LEU A 110 -9.25 1.27 4.42
CA LEU A 110 -10.19 0.66 5.34
C LEU A 110 -10.43 -0.81 4.99
N SER A 111 -10.45 -1.14 3.71
CA SER A 111 -10.66 -2.53 3.28
C SER A 111 -9.47 -3.43 3.60
N LEU A 112 -8.29 -2.86 3.84
CA LEU A 112 -7.10 -3.62 4.19
C LEU A 112 -7.04 -3.99 5.67
N ILE A 113 -7.93 -3.43 6.48
CA ILE A 113 -8.02 -3.81 7.88
C ILE A 113 -8.72 -5.15 7.95
N HIS A 114 -7.97 -6.17 8.32
CA HIS A 114 -8.52 -7.52 8.46
C HIS A 114 -9.00 -7.70 9.89
N ILE A 115 -10.27 -7.95 10.01
CA ILE A 115 -10.91 -8.20 11.30
C ILE A 115 -10.95 -9.69 11.56
#